data_7f12a6b5b4fed640f50e77b71014dbca
#
_entry.id   7f12a6b5b4fed640f50e77b71014dbca
#
_cell.length_a   1.000
_cell.length_b   1.000
_cell.length_c   1.000
_cell.angle_alpha   90.00
_cell.angle_beta   90.00
_cell.angle_gamma   90.00
#
_symmetry.space_group_name_H-M   'P 1'
#
loop_
_entity.id
_entity.type
_entity.pdbx_description
1 polymer ?
#
loop_
_entity_poly.entity_id
_entity_poly.type
_entity_poly.pdbx_seq_one_letter_code
_entity_poly.pdbx_strand_id
1 'polypeptide(L)'
;GMIQPGPDTRIDGWDSCSGYYYADSTMNGFSHTHLNGTGCGDYGDVLLMPTVGKQDYHAMGEESQQMAYASAFSHDNEVAQPGYYSVFLDRYQVKAELTATKRAAIHRYTFPKAEDAGFILDLDYSLQRQKNEEMELEVISDTEIRGRKKTVYWAFDQYINFYAKFSKPFTYTLVTDSMALDEGGPLFPTAKALLQFQTENNEEVLVKVGVSAVDMDGARKNVEAEIPEWDFNGVRSAARESWNNYLAKIDIETS
;
A
#
# COMPACT_ATOMS: atom_id res chain seq x y z
N GLY A 1 -13.74 -2.50 8.26
CA GLY A 1 -13.72 -2.33 6.81
C GLY A 1 -12.99 -3.48 6.14
N MET A 2 -13.07 -3.56 4.86
CA MET A 2 -12.32 -4.55 4.07
C MET A 2 -10.91 -4.04 3.74
N ILE A 3 -10.78 -2.73 3.48
CA ILE A 3 -9.51 -2.07 3.23
C ILE A 3 -8.98 -1.41 4.50
N GLN A 4 -7.68 -1.51 4.71
CA GLN A 4 -6.98 -0.87 5.81
C GLN A 4 -5.59 -0.46 5.32
N PRO A 5 -5.48 0.70 4.65
CA PRO A 5 -4.19 1.21 4.21
C PRO A 5 -3.38 1.64 5.42
N GLY A 6 -2.11 1.29 5.43
CA GLY A 6 -1.21 1.64 6.52
C GLY A 6 0.25 1.48 6.15
N PRO A 7 1.15 2.01 7.00
CA PRO A 7 2.58 1.89 6.82
C PRO A 7 3.08 0.48 7.15
N ASP A 8 4.07 0.02 6.39
CA ASP A 8 4.81 -1.20 6.66
C ASP A 8 6.29 -0.88 6.87
N THR A 9 6.82 -1.21 8.06
CA THR A 9 8.22 -0.99 8.43
C THR A 9 9.01 -2.29 8.48
N ARG A 10 8.32 -3.43 8.61
CA ARG A 10 8.90 -4.78 8.66
C ARG A 10 8.08 -5.75 7.85
N ILE A 11 8.77 -6.78 7.33
CA ILE A 11 8.13 -7.85 6.58
C ILE A 11 7.63 -8.95 7.53
N ASP A 12 8.39 -9.27 8.56
CA ASP A 12 8.06 -10.30 9.54
C ASP A 12 8.50 -9.93 10.96
N GLY A 13 8.10 -10.75 11.91
CA GLY A 13 8.41 -10.59 13.32
C GLY A 13 7.16 -10.55 14.20
N TRP A 14 7.27 -11.11 15.37
CA TRP A 14 6.16 -11.15 16.33
C TRP A 14 5.71 -9.76 16.79
N ASP A 15 6.67 -8.84 16.93
CA ASP A 15 6.40 -7.47 17.41
C ASP A 15 5.75 -6.57 16.35
N SER A 16 5.79 -7.00 15.08
CA SER A 16 5.30 -6.24 13.94
C SER A 16 4.29 -7.01 13.09
N CYS A 17 3.49 -7.86 13.73
CA CYS A 17 2.53 -8.71 13.02
C CYS A 17 1.51 -7.95 12.15
N SER A 18 1.33 -6.64 12.39
CA SER A 18 0.51 -5.76 11.55
C SER A 18 1.34 -4.93 10.55
N GLY A 19 2.61 -5.26 10.34
CA GLY A 19 3.49 -4.57 9.37
C GLY A 19 4.25 -3.36 9.91
N TYR A 20 3.76 -2.72 10.97
CA TYR A 20 4.37 -1.54 11.57
C TYR A 20 4.96 -1.83 12.95
N TYR A 21 6.19 -1.35 13.16
CA TYR A 21 6.84 -1.36 14.47
C TYR A 21 7.40 0.02 14.80
N TYR A 22 6.93 0.60 15.90
CA TYR A 22 7.20 2.00 16.26
C TYR A 22 8.69 2.36 16.40
N ALA A 23 9.55 1.43 16.81
CA ALA A 23 10.98 1.73 16.96
C ALA A 23 11.75 1.73 15.63
N ASP A 24 11.10 1.38 14.51
CA ASP A 24 11.75 1.43 13.21
C ASP A 24 11.81 2.85 12.65
N SER A 25 12.83 3.10 11.83
CA SER A 25 13.05 4.37 11.14
C SER A 25 13.07 4.22 9.60
N THR A 26 12.60 3.08 9.11
CA THR A 26 12.57 2.77 7.67
C THR A 26 11.20 2.25 7.27
N MET A 27 10.66 2.82 6.20
CA MET A 27 9.35 2.51 5.63
C MET A 27 9.52 1.69 4.35
N ASN A 28 8.90 0.51 4.28
CA ASN A 28 8.85 -0.31 3.08
C ASN A 28 7.81 0.19 2.07
N GLY A 29 6.74 0.79 2.54
CA GLY A 29 5.64 1.29 1.73
C GLY A 29 4.32 1.27 2.48
N PHE A 30 3.23 1.31 1.73
CA PHE A 30 1.87 1.35 2.25
C PHE A 30 1.07 0.21 1.64
N SER A 31 0.84 -0.86 2.42
CA SER A 31 -0.06 -1.93 2.00
C SER A 31 -1.52 -1.62 2.35
N HIS A 32 -2.46 -2.37 1.77
CA HIS A 32 -3.88 -2.05 1.84
C HIS A 32 -4.69 -3.00 2.70
N THR A 33 -4.05 -4.02 3.23
CA THR A 33 -4.68 -5.01 4.12
C THR A 33 -3.78 -5.30 5.31
N HIS A 34 -4.35 -5.26 6.52
CA HIS A 34 -3.64 -5.56 7.76
C HIS A 34 -4.53 -6.34 8.70
N LEU A 35 -3.95 -7.32 9.40
CA LEU A 35 -4.64 -8.06 10.45
C LEU A 35 -4.27 -7.48 11.81
N ASN A 36 -5.25 -6.93 12.52
CA ASN A 36 -5.03 -6.26 13.79
C ASN A 36 -5.61 -7.02 14.98
N GLY A 37 -4.93 -6.89 16.12
CA GLY A 37 -5.42 -7.34 17.41
C GLY A 37 -5.27 -8.83 17.68
N THR A 38 -4.61 -9.60 16.82
CA THR A 38 -4.44 -11.05 16.97
C THR A 38 -3.08 -11.47 17.48
N GLY A 39 -2.04 -10.66 17.32
CA GLY A 39 -0.66 -11.04 17.57
C GLY A 39 -0.09 -12.03 16.55
N CYS A 40 -0.79 -12.24 15.43
CA CYS A 40 -0.33 -13.04 14.30
C CYS A 40 -0.24 -12.15 13.07
N GLY A 41 0.87 -12.23 12.34
CA GLY A 41 1.02 -11.52 11.07
C GLY A 41 0.29 -12.25 9.95
N ASP A 42 -0.47 -11.52 9.17
CA ASP A 42 -1.11 -11.98 7.94
C ASP A 42 -1.42 -10.75 7.06
N TYR A 43 -1.79 -10.94 5.79
CA TYR A 43 -2.07 -9.87 4.84
C TYR A 43 -0.82 -9.06 4.41
N GLY A 44 -0.91 -7.74 4.35
CA GLY A 44 0.11 -6.88 3.77
C GLY A 44 0.02 -6.84 2.25
N ASP A 45 -1.20 -6.95 1.72
CA ASP A 45 -1.40 -7.07 0.28
C ASP A 45 -1.41 -5.72 -0.41
N VAL A 46 -0.94 -5.72 -1.66
CA VAL A 46 -0.97 -4.56 -2.57
C VAL A 46 -0.18 -3.39 -1.98
N LEU A 47 1.15 -3.55 -1.89
CA LEU A 47 2.02 -2.48 -1.43
C LEU A 47 2.18 -1.41 -2.51
N LEU A 48 2.07 -0.15 -2.11
CA LEU A 48 2.37 1.01 -2.94
C LEU A 48 3.46 1.85 -2.28
N MET A 49 4.55 2.13 -3.00
CA MET A 49 5.63 2.99 -2.53
C MET A 49 5.88 4.11 -3.54
N PRO A 50 5.72 5.40 -3.14
CA PRO A 50 6.10 6.52 -3.99
C PRO A 50 7.63 6.62 -4.07
N THR A 51 8.16 6.90 -5.25
CA THR A 51 9.59 6.93 -5.49
C THR A 51 10.00 8.13 -6.35
N VAL A 52 11.26 8.54 -6.22
CA VAL A 52 11.92 9.51 -7.09
C VAL A 52 13.28 8.92 -7.48
N GLY A 53 13.65 9.01 -8.75
CA GLY A 53 14.87 8.45 -9.25
C GLY A 53 14.74 6.96 -9.63
N LYS A 54 15.83 6.43 -10.19
CA LYS A 54 15.90 5.02 -10.57
C LYS A 54 15.91 4.13 -9.32
N GLN A 55 15.06 3.13 -9.30
CA GLN A 55 14.90 2.21 -8.18
C GLN A 55 15.42 0.81 -8.50
N ASP A 56 15.94 0.16 -7.47
CA ASP A 56 16.05 -1.29 -7.41
C ASP A 56 14.74 -1.83 -6.81
N TYR A 57 14.04 -2.64 -7.56
CA TYR A 57 12.75 -3.22 -7.19
C TYR A 57 12.86 -4.67 -6.71
N HIS A 58 14.07 -5.21 -6.64
CA HIS A 58 14.30 -6.54 -6.10
C HIS A 58 14.14 -6.53 -4.57
N ALA A 59 13.70 -7.67 -4.02
CA ALA A 59 13.66 -7.84 -2.58
C ALA A 59 15.09 -7.87 -2.03
N MET A 60 15.32 -7.27 -0.87
CA MET A 60 16.55 -7.49 -0.11
C MET A 60 16.60 -8.95 0.36
N GLY A 61 17.81 -9.46 0.63
CA GLY A 61 18.04 -10.87 0.99
C GLY A 61 17.11 -11.41 2.11
N GLU A 62 17.04 -12.72 2.22
CA GLU A 62 16.07 -13.46 3.07
C GLU A 62 15.99 -13.00 4.54
N GLU A 63 17.06 -12.46 5.09
CA GLU A 63 17.10 -11.96 6.48
C GLU A 63 16.76 -10.48 6.61
N SER A 64 16.58 -9.75 5.49
CA SER A 64 16.28 -8.32 5.54
C SER A 64 14.80 -8.07 5.86
N GLN A 65 14.55 -7.11 6.75
CA GLN A 65 13.21 -6.59 7.04
C GLN A 65 12.78 -5.48 6.09
N GLN A 66 13.69 -5.05 5.20
CA GLN A 66 13.51 -3.87 4.37
C GLN A 66 13.61 -4.21 2.89
N MET A 67 12.75 -3.57 2.10
CA MET A 67 12.81 -3.63 0.64
C MET A 67 13.92 -2.71 0.11
N ALA A 68 14.50 -3.04 -1.04
CA ALA A 68 15.55 -2.23 -1.67
C ALA A 68 15.10 -0.78 -1.98
N TYR A 69 13.79 -0.60 -2.18
CA TYR A 69 13.16 0.69 -2.41
C TYR A 69 12.64 1.37 -1.12
N ALA A 70 12.93 0.85 0.06
CA ALA A 70 12.51 1.45 1.31
C ALA A 70 13.10 2.86 1.53
N SER A 71 12.42 3.67 2.31
CA SER A 71 12.84 5.04 2.66
C SER A 71 12.98 5.21 4.16
N ALA A 72 14.01 5.91 4.59
CA ALA A 72 14.05 6.44 5.95
C ALA A 72 12.89 7.41 6.20
N PHE A 73 12.46 7.50 7.47
CA PHE A 73 11.47 8.47 7.96
C PHE A 73 11.76 8.82 9.42
N SER A 74 11.15 9.92 9.90
CA SER A 74 11.20 10.34 11.31
C SER A 74 9.79 10.45 11.88
N HIS A 75 9.60 10.01 13.11
CA HIS A 75 8.35 10.20 13.87
C HIS A 75 8.00 11.68 14.10
N ASP A 76 8.98 12.61 14.04
CA ASP A 76 8.71 14.04 14.10
C ASP A 76 7.87 14.54 12.91
N ASN A 77 7.90 13.80 11.80
CA ASN A 77 7.16 14.09 10.57
C ASN A 77 6.06 13.04 10.28
N GLU A 78 5.66 12.30 11.31
CA GLU A 78 4.63 11.26 11.23
C GLU A 78 3.38 11.67 12.02
N VAL A 79 2.21 11.40 11.46
CA VAL A 79 0.93 11.59 12.13
C VAL A 79 0.06 10.35 11.93
N ALA A 80 -0.35 9.72 13.02
CA ALA A 80 -1.31 8.62 13.02
C ALA A 80 -2.54 9.02 13.85
N GLN A 81 -3.70 9.01 13.22
CA GLN A 81 -5.00 9.31 13.83
C GLN A 81 -6.06 8.34 13.31
N PRO A 82 -7.15 8.06 14.05
CA PRO A 82 -8.24 7.28 13.50
C PRO A 82 -8.75 7.86 12.18
N GLY A 83 -8.65 7.05 11.10
CA GLY A 83 -9.04 7.44 9.75
C GLY A 83 -8.04 8.28 8.96
N TYR A 84 -6.84 8.50 9.49
CA TYR A 84 -5.80 9.27 8.78
C TYR A 84 -4.39 8.88 9.21
N TYR A 85 -3.52 8.74 8.23
CA TYR A 85 -2.08 8.58 8.42
C TYR A 85 -1.31 9.52 7.51
N SER A 86 -0.17 10.06 7.97
CA SER A 86 0.78 10.77 7.12
C SER A 86 2.20 10.61 7.60
N VAL A 87 3.16 10.63 6.66
CA VAL A 87 4.59 10.58 6.92
C VAL A 87 5.37 11.27 5.81
N PHE A 88 6.56 11.76 6.13
CA PHE A 88 7.52 12.25 5.14
C PHE A 88 8.60 11.21 4.88
N LEU A 89 8.80 10.86 3.63
CA LEU A 89 9.77 9.86 3.16
C LEU A 89 11.07 10.56 2.76
N ASP A 90 12.08 10.45 3.61
CA ASP A 90 13.33 11.21 3.49
C ASP A 90 14.10 10.91 2.20
N ARG A 91 14.18 9.64 1.79
CA ARG A 91 14.90 9.23 0.58
C ARG A 91 14.33 9.87 -0.67
N TYR A 92 13.02 10.01 -0.74
CA TYR A 92 12.30 10.47 -1.93
C TYR A 92 11.83 11.91 -1.84
N GLN A 93 11.94 12.52 -0.64
CA GLN A 93 11.40 13.86 -0.36
C GLN A 93 9.90 13.95 -0.70
N VAL A 94 9.16 12.89 -0.43
CA VAL A 94 7.72 12.77 -0.69
C VAL A 94 6.96 12.74 0.63
N LYS A 95 5.94 13.58 0.74
CA LYS A 95 4.95 13.44 1.81
C LYS A 95 3.84 12.51 1.35
N ALA A 96 3.60 11.45 2.12
CA ALA A 96 2.50 10.51 1.92
C ALA A 96 1.38 10.79 2.93
N GLU A 97 0.13 10.77 2.48
CA GLU A 97 -1.07 10.92 3.29
C GLU A 97 -2.11 9.89 2.86
N LEU A 98 -2.71 9.19 3.81
CA LEU A 98 -3.64 8.09 3.57
C LEU A 98 -4.92 8.28 4.37
N THR A 99 -6.04 7.99 3.73
CA THR A 99 -7.35 7.85 4.39
C THR A 99 -8.21 6.84 3.63
N ALA A 100 -9.27 6.35 4.24
CA ALA A 100 -10.07 5.30 3.64
C ALA A 100 -11.56 5.39 4.03
N THR A 101 -12.37 4.77 3.20
CA THR A 101 -13.75 4.36 3.46
C THR A 101 -13.78 2.89 3.93
N LYS A 102 -14.85 2.16 3.70
CA LYS A 102 -14.96 0.75 4.11
C LYS A 102 -14.23 -0.22 3.18
N ARG A 103 -14.17 0.08 1.87
CA ARG A 103 -13.65 -0.83 0.83
C ARG A 103 -12.72 -0.14 -0.16
N ALA A 104 -12.55 1.18 -0.03
CA ALA A 104 -11.68 1.96 -0.88
C ALA A 104 -10.81 2.92 -0.04
N ALA A 105 -9.61 3.19 -0.50
CA ALA A 105 -8.69 4.17 0.07
C ALA A 105 -8.42 5.27 -0.94
N ILE A 106 -8.07 6.44 -0.43
CA ILE A 106 -7.48 7.52 -1.22
C ILE A 106 -6.19 7.96 -0.57
N HIS A 107 -5.15 8.04 -1.38
CA HIS A 107 -3.84 8.52 -0.97
C HIS A 107 -3.57 9.86 -1.63
N ARG A 108 -2.80 10.70 -0.96
CA ARG A 108 -2.23 11.93 -1.50
C ARG A 108 -0.73 11.92 -1.30
N TYR A 109 0.01 12.07 -2.39
CA TYR A 109 1.45 12.11 -2.38
C TYR A 109 1.92 13.47 -2.91
N THR A 110 2.66 14.22 -2.10
CA THR A 110 3.24 15.50 -2.50
C THR A 110 4.68 15.26 -2.90
N PHE A 111 4.98 15.42 -4.18
CA PHE A 111 6.29 15.16 -4.77
C PHE A 111 7.13 16.43 -4.90
N PRO A 112 8.48 16.32 -4.83
CA PRO A 112 9.37 17.37 -5.33
C PRO A 112 9.31 17.44 -6.85
N LYS A 113 9.98 18.43 -7.44
CA LYS A 113 10.20 18.44 -8.89
C LYS A 113 11.13 17.29 -9.27
N ALA A 114 10.69 16.42 -10.19
CA ALA A 114 11.45 15.29 -10.67
C ALA A 114 11.03 14.87 -12.08
N GLU A 115 12.01 14.44 -12.88
CA GLU A 115 11.79 13.86 -14.21
C GLU A 115 11.40 12.38 -14.15
N ASP A 116 11.72 11.72 -13.03
CA ASP A 116 11.60 10.30 -12.78
C ASP A 116 10.90 10.01 -11.44
N ALA A 117 9.84 10.75 -11.16
CA ALA A 117 8.91 10.43 -10.09
C ALA A 117 8.05 9.21 -10.46
N GLY A 118 7.53 8.49 -9.47
CA GLY A 118 6.69 7.34 -9.75
C GLY A 118 6.22 6.58 -8.54
N PHE A 119 5.73 5.37 -8.82
CA PHE A 119 5.36 4.39 -7.80
C PHE A 119 5.92 3.01 -8.14
N ILE A 120 6.30 2.28 -7.11
CA ILE A 120 6.39 0.84 -7.16
C ILE A 120 5.08 0.29 -6.59
N LEU A 121 4.33 -0.47 -7.40
CA LEU A 121 3.24 -1.30 -6.94
C LEU A 121 3.78 -2.73 -6.87
N ASP A 122 3.86 -3.25 -5.65
CA ASP A 122 4.46 -4.55 -5.36
C ASP A 122 3.37 -5.53 -4.89
N LEU A 123 3.07 -6.51 -5.73
CA LEU A 123 2.11 -7.56 -5.42
C LEU A 123 2.77 -8.76 -4.74
N ASP A 124 4.11 -8.89 -4.84
CA ASP A 124 4.87 -9.94 -4.14
C ASP A 124 4.90 -9.69 -2.64
N TYR A 125 4.83 -8.40 -2.25
CA TYR A 125 4.89 -8.03 -0.85
C TYR A 125 3.76 -8.69 -0.05
N SER A 126 4.11 -9.24 1.09
CA SER A 126 3.17 -9.76 2.08
C SER A 126 3.86 -9.82 3.45
N LEU A 127 3.08 -9.67 4.50
CA LEU A 127 3.58 -9.84 5.87
C LEU A 127 3.83 -11.32 6.15
N GLN A 128 4.84 -11.59 7.00
CA GLN A 128 5.25 -12.93 7.40
C GLN A 128 5.73 -13.81 6.22
N ARG A 129 6.20 -13.19 5.13
CA ARG A 129 6.73 -13.90 3.94
C ARG A 129 5.78 -14.99 3.45
N GLN A 130 4.49 -14.64 3.37
CA GLN A 130 3.46 -15.57 2.92
C GLN A 130 3.77 -16.10 1.52
N LYS A 131 3.35 -17.31 1.26
CA LYS A 131 3.47 -17.87 -0.07
C LYS A 131 2.43 -17.26 -1.00
N ASN A 132 2.90 -16.54 -2.02
CA ASN A 132 2.07 -16.08 -3.13
C ASN A 132 1.94 -17.23 -4.15
N GLU A 133 0.72 -17.70 -4.41
CA GLU A 133 0.47 -18.82 -5.35
C GLU A 133 0.05 -18.34 -6.73
N GLU A 134 -0.77 -17.30 -6.78
CA GLU A 134 -1.24 -16.71 -8.03
C GLU A 134 -1.14 -15.19 -7.95
N MET A 135 -0.61 -14.58 -8.99
CA MET A 135 -0.57 -13.13 -9.12
C MET A 135 -0.85 -12.72 -10.55
N GLU A 136 -1.65 -11.68 -10.71
CA GLU A 136 -2.01 -11.10 -11.99
C GLU A 136 -2.02 -9.58 -11.88
N LEU A 137 -1.34 -8.91 -12.81
CA LEU A 137 -1.37 -7.47 -12.98
C LEU A 137 -1.79 -7.11 -14.39
N GLU A 138 -2.73 -6.19 -14.52
CA GLU A 138 -3.23 -5.67 -15.78
C GLU A 138 -3.27 -4.15 -15.76
N VAL A 139 -2.55 -3.51 -16.66
CA VAL A 139 -2.65 -2.07 -16.91
C VAL A 139 -3.80 -1.83 -17.88
N ILE A 140 -4.83 -1.14 -17.41
CA ILE A 140 -6.06 -0.87 -18.17
C ILE A 140 -5.89 0.37 -19.07
N SER A 141 -5.23 1.39 -18.53
CA SER A 141 -4.96 2.65 -19.20
C SER A 141 -3.68 3.30 -18.63
N ASP A 142 -3.36 4.49 -19.09
CA ASP A 142 -2.26 5.29 -18.55
C ASP A 142 -2.53 5.86 -17.14
N THR A 143 -3.71 5.63 -16.58
CA THR A 143 -4.10 6.05 -15.22
C THR A 143 -4.70 4.91 -14.38
N GLU A 144 -4.87 3.72 -14.93
CA GLU A 144 -5.60 2.64 -14.24
C GLU A 144 -4.85 1.30 -14.32
N ILE A 145 -4.71 0.64 -13.17
CA ILE A 145 -4.14 -0.69 -13.05
C ILE A 145 -5.01 -1.53 -12.10
N ARG A 146 -5.12 -2.82 -12.38
CA ARG A 146 -5.80 -3.78 -11.51
C ARG A 146 -5.00 -5.06 -11.40
N GLY A 147 -5.36 -5.88 -10.44
CA GLY A 147 -4.74 -7.18 -10.29
C GLY A 147 -5.39 -7.99 -9.20
N ARG A 148 -4.88 -9.20 -9.08
CA ARG A 148 -5.26 -10.12 -8.02
C ARG A 148 -4.06 -10.90 -7.54
N LYS A 149 -4.13 -11.35 -6.29
CA LYS A 149 -3.19 -12.33 -5.78
C LYS A 149 -3.91 -13.36 -4.90
N LYS A 150 -3.35 -14.56 -4.86
CA LYS A 150 -3.70 -15.61 -3.92
C LYS A 150 -2.53 -15.85 -3.00
N THR A 151 -2.77 -15.77 -1.70
CA THR A 151 -1.79 -16.10 -0.67
C THR A 151 -2.25 -17.31 0.15
N VAL A 152 -1.27 -18.01 0.71
CA VAL A 152 -1.50 -19.12 1.62
C VAL A 152 -0.68 -18.90 2.88
N TYR A 153 -1.35 -18.75 4.00
CA TYR A 153 -0.74 -18.67 5.33
C TYR A 153 -1.74 -19.14 6.40
N TRP A 154 -2.29 -18.27 7.22
CA TRP A 154 -3.36 -18.64 8.16
C TRP A 154 -4.64 -18.99 7.42
N ALA A 155 -4.99 -18.24 6.39
CA ALA A 155 -6.02 -18.62 5.44
C ALA A 155 -5.41 -19.45 4.32
N PHE A 156 -5.99 -20.61 4.01
CA PHE A 156 -5.48 -21.51 2.97
C PHE A 156 -5.76 -21.05 1.56
N ASP A 157 -6.81 -20.25 1.38
CA ASP A 157 -7.26 -19.74 0.08
C ASP A 157 -7.64 -18.26 0.22
N GLN A 158 -6.64 -17.39 0.41
CA GLN A 158 -6.86 -15.97 0.54
C GLN A 158 -6.71 -15.28 -0.79
N TYR A 159 -7.82 -14.80 -1.33
CA TYR A 159 -7.84 -14.01 -2.56
C TYR A 159 -8.03 -12.55 -2.23
N ILE A 160 -7.17 -11.70 -2.79
CA ILE A 160 -7.34 -10.27 -2.81
C ILE A 160 -7.32 -9.78 -4.26
N ASN A 161 -8.34 -9.05 -4.64
CA ASN A 161 -8.43 -8.35 -5.91
C ASN A 161 -8.35 -6.85 -5.63
N PHE A 162 -7.63 -6.13 -6.45
CA PHE A 162 -7.54 -4.68 -6.32
C PHE A 162 -7.77 -3.97 -7.65
N TYR A 163 -8.11 -2.70 -7.55
CA TYR A 163 -8.15 -1.73 -8.63
C TYR A 163 -7.57 -0.43 -8.11
N ALA A 164 -6.63 0.15 -8.85
CA ALA A 164 -6.04 1.44 -8.53
C ALA A 164 -6.19 2.43 -9.68
N LYS A 165 -6.55 3.66 -9.35
CA LYS A 165 -6.66 4.79 -10.28
C LYS A 165 -5.82 5.95 -9.79
N PHE A 166 -5.04 6.52 -10.72
CA PHE A 166 -4.12 7.63 -10.47
C PHE A 166 -4.67 8.92 -11.07
N SER A 167 -4.47 10.04 -10.40
CA SER A 167 -4.89 11.36 -10.91
C SER A 167 -3.97 11.89 -12.02
N LYS A 168 -2.83 11.23 -12.24
CA LYS A 168 -1.81 11.61 -13.23
C LYS A 168 -1.50 10.44 -14.14
N PRO A 169 -1.39 10.65 -15.45
CA PRO A 169 -0.94 9.61 -16.38
C PRO A 169 0.49 9.15 -16.09
N PHE A 170 0.74 7.86 -16.28
CA PHE A 170 2.03 7.22 -16.10
C PHE A 170 2.45 6.41 -17.34
N THR A 171 3.74 6.27 -17.52
CA THR A 171 4.33 5.15 -18.27
C THR A 171 4.62 4.01 -17.30
N TYR A 172 4.74 2.79 -17.79
CA TYR A 172 4.91 1.65 -16.91
C TYR A 172 5.90 0.60 -17.44
N THR A 173 6.47 -0.13 -16.50
CA THR A 173 7.17 -1.38 -16.75
C THR A 173 6.59 -2.44 -15.83
N LEU A 174 6.12 -3.55 -16.39
CA LEU A 174 5.73 -4.71 -15.61
C LEU A 174 6.96 -5.60 -15.41
N VAL A 175 7.19 -5.96 -14.16
CA VAL A 175 8.22 -6.92 -13.76
C VAL A 175 7.51 -8.20 -13.40
N THR A 176 7.58 -9.16 -14.30
CA THR A 176 7.04 -10.50 -14.09
C THR A 176 8.21 -11.46 -14.29
N ASP A 177 8.88 -11.82 -13.21
CA ASP A 177 9.92 -12.82 -13.28
C ASP A 177 9.33 -14.21 -13.12
N SER A 178 9.28 -14.94 -14.22
CA SER A 178 9.34 -16.39 -14.20
C SER A 178 10.82 -16.82 -14.23
N MET A 179 11.66 -16.27 -13.35
CA MET A 179 13.01 -16.77 -13.25
C MET A 179 12.96 -18.20 -12.75
N ALA A 180 13.21 -19.13 -13.67
CA ALA A 180 13.61 -20.46 -13.32
C ALA A 180 14.85 -20.33 -12.43
N LEU A 181 14.71 -20.61 -11.15
CA LEU A 181 15.85 -20.88 -10.31
C LEU A 181 16.48 -22.12 -10.91
N ASP A 182 17.66 -21.97 -11.51
CA ASP A 182 18.53 -23.11 -11.76
C ASP A 182 18.66 -23.86 -10.45
N GLU A 183 18.31 -25.16 -10.49
CA GLU A 183 18.33 -26.11 -9.36
C GLU A 183 17.06 -26.21 -8.46
N GLY A 184 15.90 -26.45 -9.08
CA GLY A 184 14.86 -27.27 -8.42
C GLY A 184 14.07 -26.65 -7.25
N GLY A 185 14.12 -25.33 -7.04
CA GLY A 185 13.26 -24.64 -6.08
C GLY A 185 11.90 -24.30 -6.67
N PRO A 186 10.86 -24.07 -5.85
CA PRO A 186 9.57 -23.65 -6.35
C PRO A 186 9.67 -22.26 -6.98
N LEU A 187 9.22 -22.14 -8.22
CA LEU A 187 9.05 -20.86 -8.92
C LEU A 187 7.95 -20.06 -8.21
N PHE A 188 8.31 -18.96 -7.57
CA PHE A 188 7.33 -17.98 -7.12
C PHE A 188 7.18 -16.92 -8.21
N PRO A 189 5.97 -16.71 -8.75
CA PRO A 189 5.75 -15.64 -9.70
C PRO A 189 6.03 -14.29 -9.01
N THR A 190 6.76 -13.41 -9.69
CA THR A 190 6.92 -12.00 -9.29
C THR A 190 5.94 -11.14 -10.08
N ALA A 191 5.24 -10.24 -9.43
CA ALA A 191 4.35 -9.30 -10.08
C ALA A 191 4.47 -7.90 -9.46
N LYS A 192 5.23 -7.03 -10.14
CA LYS A 192 5.42 -5.63 -9.76
C LYS A 192 5.16 -4.73 -10.96
N ALA A 193 4.68 -3.52 -10.68
CA ALA A 193 4.58 -2.47 -11.68
C ALA A 193 5.42 -1.27 -11.23
N LEU A 194 6.29 -0.81 -12.13
CA LEU A 194 6.98 0.47 -12.00
C LEU A 194 6.18 1.49 -12.81
N LEU A 195 5.56 2.44 -12.13
CA LEU A 195 4.74 3.49 -12.73
C LEU A 195 5.53 4.79 -12.68
N GLN A 196 5.75 5.45 -13.81
CA GLN A 196 6.65 6.60 -13.90
C GLN A 196 5.97 7.81 -14.55
N PHE A 197 6.26 8.98 -14.02
CA PHE A 197 5.78 10.28 -14.52
C PHE A 197 6.74 11.40 -14.10
N GLN A 198 6.55 12.60 -14.66
CA GLN A 198 7.27 13.80 -14.23
C GLN A 198 6.44 14.59 -13.24
N THR A 199 7.08 15.30 -12.32
CA THR A 199 6.40 16.16 -11.35
C THR A 199 7.02 17.55 -11.29
N GLU A 200 6.17 18.55 -11.02
CA GLU A 200 6.61 19.86 -10.59
C GLU A 200 6.79 19.92 -9.06
N ASN A 201 7.38 21.02 -8.58
CA ASN A 201 7.64 21.17 -7.14
C ASN A 201 6.32 21.25 -6.34
N ASN A 202 6.21 20.43 -5.30
CA ASN A 202 5.01 20.28 -4.47
C ASN A 202 3.77 19.81 -5.25
N GLU A 203 3.94 19.07 -6.33
CA GLU A 203 2.82 18.51 -7.07
C GLU A 203 2.16 17.37 -6.28
N GLU A 204 0.84 17.48 -6.14
CA GLU A 204 0.03 16.43 -5.51
C GLU A 204 -0.42 15.41 -6.54
N VAL A 205 -0.09 14.14 -6.32
CA VAL A 205 -0.62 13.01 -7.07
C VAL A 205 -1.53 12.20 -6.16
N LEU A 206 -2.79 12.06 -6.57
CA LEU A 206 -3.78 11.28 -5.83
C LEU A 206 -3.89 9.87 -6.40
N VAL A 207 -4.08 8.90 -5.51
CA VAL A 207 -4.29 7.50 -5.88
C VAL A 207 -5.52 6.97 -5.15
N LYS A 208 -6.47 6.40 -5.88
CA LYS A 208 -7.58 5.65 -5.29
C LYS A 208 -7.29 4.17 -5.42
N VAL A 209 -7.51 3.41 -4.35
CA VAL A 209 -7.35 1.96 -4.36
C VAL A 209 -8.60 1.31 -3.79
N GLY A 210 -9.19 0.38 -4.52
CA GLY A 210 -10.28 -0.45 -4.03
C GLY A 210 -9.82 -1.89 -3.88
N VAL A 211 -10.39 -2.61 -2.93
CA VAL A 211 -10.14 -4.04 -2.74
C VAL A 211 -11.45 -4.83 -2.74
N SER A 212 -11.35 -6.09 -3.15
CA SER A 212 -12.47 -7.04 -3.17
C SER A 212 -11.96 -8.46 -2.96
N ALA A 213 -12.67 -9.25 -2.18
CA ALA A 213 -12.41 -10.68 -2.03
C ALA A 213 -13.07 -11.51 -3.15
N VAL A 214 -13.84 -10.89 -4.04
CA VAL A 214 -14.64 -11.58 -5.07
C VAL A 214 -13.94 -11.53 -6.43
N ASP A 215 -13.77 -10.31 -6.97
CA ASP A 215 -13.15 -10.09 -8.27
C ASP A 215 -12.61 -8.64 -8.43
N MET A 216 -11.87 -8.41 -9.50
CA MET A 216 -11.27 -7.11 -9.82
C MET A 216 -12.32 -6.04 -10.19
N ASP A 217 -13.44 -6.44 -10.78
CA ASP A 217 -14.55 -5.54 -11.10
C ASP A 217 -15.27 -5.07 -9.82
N GLY A 218 -15.36 -5.92 -8.82
CA GLY A 218 -15.84 -5.58 -7.48
C GLY A 218 -14.94 -4.55 -6.80
N ALA A 219 -13.61 -4.67 -6.94
CA ALA A 219 -12.67 -3.69 -6.44
C ALA A 219 -12.87 -2.31 -7.12
N ARG A 220 -13.05 -2.28 -8.44
CA ARG A 220 -13.36 -1.06 -9.20
C ARG A 220 -14.68 -0.43 -8.76
N LYS A 221 -15.76 -1.22 -8.65
CA LYS A 221 -17.07 -0.75 -8.19
C LYS A 221 -17.02 -0.16 -6.79
N ASN A 222 -16.16 -0.68 -5.91
CA ASN A 222 -15.96 -0.14 -4.57
C ASN A 222 -15.35 1.27 -4.62
N VAL A 223 -14.37 1.52 -5.48
CA VAL A 223 -13.82 2.88 -5.71
C VAL A 223 -14.87 3.81 -6.27
N GLU A 224 -15.58 3.39 -7.32
CA GLU A 224 -16.59 4.22 -8.00
C GLU A 224 -17.76 4.59 -7.08
N ALA A 225 -18.15 3.68 -6.18
CA ALA A 225 -19.25 3.91 -5.25
C ALA A 225 -18.85 4.71 -4.00
N GLU A 226 -17.65 4.51 -3.47
CA GLU A 226 -17.28 5.08 -2.18
C GLU A 226 -16.40 6.32 -2.30
N ILE A 227 -15.63 6.46 -3.39
CA ILE A 227 -14.76 7.63 -3.66
C ILE A 227 -14.91 8.04 -5.13
N PRO A 228 -16.09 8.52 -5.57
CA PRO A 228 -16.30 8.91 -6.97
C PRO A 228 -15.42 10.09 -7.37
N GLU A 229 -15.26 11.06 -6.49
CA GLU A 229 -14.52 12.30 -6.74
C GLU A 229 -13.08 12.26 -6.18
N TRP A 230 -12.21 13.12 -6.71
CA TRP A 230 -10.84 13.31 -6.22
C TRP A 230 -10.80 14.25 -4.99
N ASP A 231 -11.66 13.98 -3.98
CA ASP A 231 -11.77 14.78 -2.76
C ASP A 231 -11.15 14.06 -1.56
N PHE A 232 -9.83 14.14 -1.46
CA PHE A 232 -9.09 13.58 -0.32
C PHE A 232 -9.58 14.14 1.02
N ASN A 233 -9.81 15.45 1.10
CA ASN A 233 -10.16 16.09 2.36
C ASN A 233 -11.58 15.74 2.81
N GLY A 234 -12.52 15.60 1.88
CA GLY A 234 -13.87 15.13 2.17
C GLY A 234 -13.88 13.69 2.71
N VAL A 235 -13.12 12.78 2.08
CA VAL A 235 -12.99 11.39 2.55
C VAL A 235 -12.35 11.36 3.94
N ARG A 236 -11.27 12.11 4.17
CA ARG A 236 -10.61 12.22 5.49
C ARG A 236 -11.57 12.74 6.56
N SER A 237 -12.35 13.76 6.25
CA SER A 237 -13.33 14.34 7.20
C SER A 237 -14.43 13.34 7.54
N ALA A 238 -14.96 12.64 6.54
CA ALA A 238 -15.98 11.60 6.75
C ALA A 238 -15.44 10.41 7.56
N ALA A 239 -14.19 9.98 7.30
CA ALA A 239 -13.52 8.94 8.09
C ALA A 239 -13.39 9.36 9.57
N ARG A 240 -12.91 10.59 9.81
CA ARG A 240 -12.78 11.14 11.17
C ARG A 240 -14.13 11.21 11.90
N GLU A 241 -15.17 11.69 11.21
CA GLU A 241 -16.52 11.74 11.78
C GLU A 241 -17.04 10.34 12.13
N SER A 242 -16.88 9.37 11.24
CA SER A 242 -17.27 7.98 11.48
C SER A 242 -16.57 7.39 12.72
N TRP A 243 -15.27 7.62 12.89
CA TRP A 243 -14.53 7.19 14.06
C TRP A 243 -14.97 7.91 15.33
N ASN A 244 -15.16 9.24 15.29
CA ASN A 244 -15.63 10.02 16.42
C ASN A 244 -17.01 9.54 16.90
N ASN A 245 -17.95 9.31 15.98
CA ASN A 245 -19.28 8.80 16.29
C ASN A 245 -19.24 7.41 16.95
N TYR A 246 -18.25 6.58 16.57
CA TYR A 246 -18.07 5.26 17.16
C TYR A 246 -17.42 5.34 18.56
N LEU A 247 -16.36 6.13 18.71
CA LEU A 247 -15.60 6.27 19.94
C LEU A 247 -16.38 7.03 21.02
N ALA A 248 -17.19 8.02 20.66
CA ALA A 248 -18.03 8.80 21.56
C ALA A 248 -19.14 8.00 22.26
N LYS A 249 -19.26 6.69 21.99
CA LYS A 249 -20.15 5.81 22.76
C LYS A 249 -19.72 5.63 24.21
N ILE A 250 -18.46 5.91 24.50
CA ILE A 250 -17.88 5.92 25.84
C ILE A 250 -17.23 7.28 26.03
N ASP A 251 -17.73 8.08 26.96
CA ASP A 251 -17.16 9.35 27.39
C ASP A 251 -16.70 9.23 28.84
N ILE A 252 -15.46 9.62 29.13
CA ILE A 252 -14.86 9.51 30.46
C ILE A 252 -14.46 10.90 30.91
N GLU A 253 -15.13 11.41 31.95
CA GLU A 253 -14.68 12.61 32.64
C GLU A 253 -13.59 12.21 33.65
N THR A 254 -12.41 12.78 33.53
CA THR A 254 -11.32 12.63 34.51
C THR A 254 -11.19 13.92 35.30
N SER A 255 -11.20 13.80 36.62
CA SER A 255 -10.93 14.90 37.57
C SER A 255 -9.43 15.12 37.71
#